data_09afc78ea27482ff09cc286efa74b9eb
#
_entry.id   09afc78ea27482ff09cc286efa74b9eb
#
_cell.length_a   1.000
_cell.length_b   1.000
_cell.length_c   1.000
_cell.angle_alpha   90.00
_cell.angle_beta   90.00
_cell.angle_gamma   90.00
#
_symmetry.space_group_name_H-M   'P 1'
#
loop_
_entity.id
_entity.type
_entity.pdbx_description
1 polymer ?
#
loop_
_entity_poly.entity_id
_entity_poly.type
_entity_poly.pdbx_seq_one_letter_code
_entity_poly.pdbx_strand_id
1 'polypeptide(L)'
;DGDLDLLCGEFLDGFTYFQNTGTRTAPQYSSGQRLKDPRGEEVRMELEMIVPVAFDWDKDGDQDLIVGDEDGRVALVENTGAMAAAVPVFAQPVYFKQEADTLKCGALATPFGTDWDGDGDMDIVSGNTAGFIEIFENLSGPKAASPKWAAPRRLEVDGKPFRVMAGPNGSIQGPAEAKWGYTTVVVADWNLDGLPD
;
A
#
# COMPACT_ATOMS: atom_id res chain seq x y z
N ASP A 1 18.88 10.77 2.42
CA ASP A 1 20.03 11.08 3.28
C ASP A 1 20.50 9.84 4.07
N GLY A 2 19.74 8.73 4.12
CA GLY A 2 20.13 7.44 4.70
C GLY A 2 19.50 7.14 6.06
N ASP A 3 18.60 7.97 6.53
CA ASP A 3 17.75 7.70 7.69
C ASP A 3 16.29 7.39 7.25
N LEU A 4 15.37 7.26 8.19
CA LEU A 4 13.99 6.90 7.91
C LEU A 4 13.06 8.05 8.28
N ASP A 5 12.39 8.57 7.28
CA ASP A 5 11.29 9.51 7.43
C ASP A 5 9.97 8.78 7.73
N LEU A 6 8.93 9.51 8.08
CA LEU A 6 7.60 8.96 8.27
C LEU A 6 6.63 9.56 7.25
N LEU A 7 5.79 8.70 6.70
CA LEU A 7 4.65 9.09 5.89
C LEU A 7 3.38 8.50 6.49
N CYS A 8 2.39 9.34 6.67
CA CYS A 8 1.08 8.94 7.19
C CYS A 8 0.00 9.22 6.15
N GLY A 9 -0.84 8.22 5.89
CA GLY A 9 -2.16 8.45 5.33
C GLY A 9 -3.07 9.03 6.41
N GLU A 10 -4.01 9.84 6.00
CA GLU A 10 -4.96 10.44 6.93
C GLU A 10 -6.32 9.75 6.85
N PHE A 11 -7.15 10.01 7.86
CA PHE A 11 -8.55 9.58 7.82
C PHE A 11 -9.28 10.16 6.60
N LEU A 12 -8.93 11.37 6.21
CA LEU A 12 -9.33 11.96 4.95
C LEU A 12 -8.43 11.47 3.81
N ASP A 13 -8.38 12.19 2.73
CA ASP A 13 -7.79 11.81 1.44
C ASP A 13 -6.31 12.20 1.26
N GLY A 14 -5.69 12.81 2.26
CA GLY A 14 -4.37 13.43 2.16
C GLY A 14 -3.24 12.65 2.80
N PHE A 15 -2.00 13.07 2.51
CA PHE A 15 -0.77 12.49 3.02
C PHE A 15 0.01 13.52 3.83
N THR A 16 0.53 13.09 4.98
CA THR A 16 1.43 13.92 5.81
C THR A 16 2.78 13.27 5.95
N TYR A 17 3.80 14.01 5.52
CA TYR A 17 5.21 13.65 5.60
C TYR A 17 5.88 14.31 6.79
N PHE A 18 6.71 13.56 7.51
CA PHE A 18 7.51 14.01 8.64
C PHE A 18 8.97 13.66 8.38
N GLN A 19 9.76 14.68 8.06
CA GLN A 19 11.20 14.50 7.87
C GLN A 19 11.89 14.13 9.18
N ASN A 20 12.74 13.11 9.15
CA ASN A 20 13.68 12.85 10.24
C ASN A 20 14.85 13.85 10.14
N THR A 21 14.99 14.71 11.12
CA THR A 21 16.09 15.66 11.24
C THR A 21 17.18 15.20 12.20
N GLY A 22 17.01 13.98 12.73
CA GLY A 22 17.95 13.35 13.64
C GLY A 22 18.88 12.38 12.92
N THR A 23 18.89 11.14 13.37
CA THR A 23 19.65 10.05 12.75
C THR A 23 18.80 8.77 12.71
N ARG A 24 19.22 7.78 11.95
CA ARG A 24 18.54 6.49 11.87
C ARG A 24 18.34 5.82 13.24
N THR A 25 19.26 5.99 14.17
CA THR A 25 19.23 5.38 15.51
C THR A 25 18.70 6.31 16.62
N ALA A 26 18.55 7.59 16.32
CA ALA A 26 18.00 8.61 17.22
C ALA A 26 17.15 9.59 16.41
N PRO A 27 15.99 9.15 15.91
CA PRO A 27 15.16 9.97 15.03
C PRO A 27 14.55 11.17 15.76
N GLN A 28 14.46 12.29 15.06
CA GLN A 28 13.77 13.50 15.48
C GLN A 28 12.96 14.00 14.29
N TYR A 29 11.65 14.03 14.43
CA TYR A 29 10.78 14.38 13.31
C TYR A 29 10.39 15.85 13.31
N SER A 30 10.42 16.46 12.13
CA SER A 30 9.90 17.79 11.89
C SER A 30 8.38 17.84 12.10
N SER A 31 7.79 19.03 12.07
CA SER A 31 6.34 19.16 11.92
C SER A 31 5.89 18.58 10.60
N GLY A 32 4.71 17.94 10.60
CA GLY A 32 4.14 17.33 9.41
C GLY A 32 3.89 18.33 8.28
N GLN A 33 4.17 17.90 7.06
CA GLN A 33 3.97 18.67 5.84
C GLN A 33 3.13 17.86 4.84
N ARG A 34 2.24 18.54 4.10
CA ARG A 34 1.44 17.91 3.06
C ARG A 34 2.31 17.57 1.86
N LEU A 35 2.12 16.37 1.29
CA LEU A 35 2.72 16.05 0.00
C LEU A 35 2.11 16.92 -1.10
N LYS A 36 2.94 17.32 -2.04
CA LYS A 36 2.54 18.17 -3.17
C LYS A 36 3.05 17.62 -4.49
N ASP A 37 2.28 17.89 -5.53
CA ASP A 37 2.64 17.58 -6.90
C ASP A 37 3.58 18.66 -7.51
N PRO A 38 4.13 18.45 -8.72
CA PRO A 38 5.01 19.42 -9.38
C PRO A 38 4.37 20.80 -9.63
N ARG A 39 3.05 20.92 -9.57
CA ARG A 39 2.32 22.20 -9.69
C ARG A 39 2.15 22.89 -8.35
N GLY A 40 2.54 22.22 -7.24
CA GLY A 40 2.37 22.70 -5.88
C GLY A 40 0.99 22.42 -5.28
N GLU A 41 0.15 21.63 -5.95
CA GLU A 41 -1.14 21.18 -5.45
C GLU A 41 -0.95 20.01 -4.49
N GLU A 42 -1.82 19.89 -3.48
CA GLU A 42 -1.75 18.76 -2.55
C GLU A 42 -2.08 17.45 -3.28
N VAL A 43 -1.31 16.41 -2.99
CA VAL A 43 -1.57 15.04 -3.45
C VAL A 43 -2.72 14.48 -2.62
N ARG A 44 -3.80 14.05 -3.30
CA ARG A 44 -5.02 13.55 -2.64
C ARG A 44 -5.57 12.34 -3.36
N MET A 45 -6.07 11.40 -2.57
CA MET A 45 -6.91 10.31 -3.08
C MET A 45 -8.34 10.83 -3.35
N GLU A 46 -9.14 10.07 -4.08
CA GLU A 46 -10.56 10.40 -4.31
C GLU A 46 -11.46 10.03 -3.13
N LEU A 47 -11.04 9.08 -2.29
CA LEU A 47 -11.77 8.61 -1.11
C LEU A 47 -10.88 8.64 0.13
N GLU A 48 -11.48 8.36 1.26
CA GLU A 48 -10.92 8.48 2.61
C GLU A 48 -10.27 7.17 3.11
N MET A 49 -9.81 7.20 4.36
CA MET A 49 -9.22 6.07 5.10
C MET A 49 -8.06 5.41 4.35
N ILE A 50 -7.15 6.24 3.86
CA ILE A 50 -6.06 5.81 2.99
C ILE A 50 -4.93 5.12 3.76
N VAL A 51 -4.40 4.06 3.17
CA VAL A 51 -3.28 3.27 3.71
C VAL A 51 -2.13 3.27 2.69
N PRO A 52 -1.14 4.17 2.83
CA PRO A 52 0.04 4.18 1.98
C PRO A 52 1.09 3.18 2.44
N VAL A 53 1.73 2.52 1.48
CA VAL A 53 2.93 1.70 1.69
C VAL A 53 3.99 2.16 0.70
N ALA A 54 5.19 2.43 1.19
CA ALA A 54 6.31 2.90 0.37
C ALA A 54 7.12 1.73 -0.19
N PHE A 55 7.46 1.79 -1.47
CA PHE A 55 8.35 0.86 -2.16
C PHE A 55 8.77 1.43 -3.52
N ASP A 56 9.85 0.93 -4.08
CA ASP A 56 10.38 1.34 -5.39
C ASP A 56 9.66 0.55 -6.51
N TRP A 57 8.59 1.15 -7.07
CA TRP A 57 7.72 0.49 -8.06
C TRP A 57 8.43 0.25 -9.40
N ASP A 58 9.11 1.25 -9.89
CA ASP A 58 9.70 1.21 -11.22
C ASP A 58 11.21 0.92 -11.22
N LYS A 59 11.77 0.69 -10.02
CA LYS A 59 13.19 0.37 -9.79
C LYS A 59 14.12 1.48 -10.29
N ASP A 60 13.73 2.73 -10.06
CA ASP A 60 14.53 3.91 -10.36
C ASP A 60 15.39 4.38 -9.17
N GLY A 61 15.14 3.82 -7.99
CA GLY A 61 15.92 4.02 -6.76
C GLY A 61 15.28 5.01 -5.79
N ASP A 62 14.11 5.56 -6.10
CA ASP A 62 13.32 6.32 -5.14
C ASP A 62 12.11 5.51 -4.62
N GLN A 63 11.40 6.02 -3.63
CA GLN A 63 10.28 5.30 -3.03
C GLN A 63 8.97 5.90 -3.51
N ASP A 64 8.18 5.10 -4.22
CA ASP A 64 6.80 5.37 -4.56
C ASP A 64 5.85 4.97 -3.45
N LEU A 65 4.56 5.22 -3.63
CA LEU A 65 3.52 4.77 -2.73
C LEU A 65 2.48 3.91 -3.47
N ILE A 66 2.18 2.75 -2.91
CA ILE A 66 0.95 2.03 -3.23
C ILE A 66 -0.07 2.34 -2.13
N VAL A 67 -1.27 2.72 -2.52
CA VAL A 67 -2.25 3.28 -1.58
C VAL A 67 -3.60 2.61 -1.75
N GLY A 68 -4.11 2.03 -0.67
CA GLY A 68 -5.49 1.54 -0.60
C GLY A 68 -6.44 2.58 -0.01
N ASP A 69 -7.71 2.55 -0.39
CA ASP A 69 -8.76 3.40 0.15
C ASP A 69 -9.92 2.60 0.79
N GLU A 70 -10.91 3.30 1.32
CA GLU A 70 -12.05 2.70 2.02
C GLU A 70 -12.95 1.84 1.13
N ASP A 71 -13.06 2.13 -0.17
CA ASP A 71 -13.81 1.32 -1.15
C ASP A 71 -12.97 0.12 -1.67
N GLY A 72 -11.75 -0.02 -1.17
CA GLY A 72 -10.85 -1.12 -1.53
C GLY A 72 -10.11 -0.92 -2.84
N ARG A 73 -10.15 0.29 -3.42
CA ARG A 73 -9.40 0.61 -4.63
C ARG A 73 -7.92 0.80 -4.29
N VAL A 74 -7.06 0.53 -5.25
CA VAL A 74 -5.62 0.67 -5.11
C VAL A 74 -5.08 1.63 -6.16
N ALA A 75 -4.24 2.57 -5.72
CA ALA A 75 -3.58 3.54 -6.57
C ALA A 75 -2.05 3.52 -6.40
N LEU A 76 -1.34 3.87 -7.46
CA LEU A 76 0.07 4.27 -7.44
C LEU A 76 0.16 5.79 -7.29
N VAL A 77 1.03 6.24 -6.40
CA VAL A 77 1.43 7.64 -6.23
C VAL A 77 2.93 7.69 -6.45
N GLU A 78 3.33 8.03 -7.68
CA GLU A 78 4.71 8.00 -8.14
C GLU A 78 5.53 9.14 -7.52
N ASN A 79 6.71 8.82 -7.01
CA ASN A 79 7.70 9.81 -6.62
C ASN A 79 8.36 10.38 -7.90
N THR A 80 8.55 11.66 -7.96
CA THR A 80 9.12 12.31 -9.15
C THR A 80 10.65 12.47 -9.09
N GLY A 81 11.28 11.96 -8.03
CA GLY A 81 12.71 12.19 -7.74
C GLY A 81 13.04 13.63 -7.36
N ALA A 82 12.07 14.53 -7.37
CA ALA A 82 12.28 15.94 -7.02
C ALA A 82 12.01 16.21 -5.55
N MET A 83 12.65 17.25 -5.03
CA MET A 83 12.48 17.73 -3.65
C MET A 83 12.04 19.19 -3.64
N ALA A 84 11.06 19.54 -2.82
CA ALA A 84 10.64 20.90 -2.56
C ALA A 84 10.78 21.23 -1.06
N ALA A 85 11.73 22.08 -0.69
CA ALA A 85 12.01 22.44 0.71
C ALA A 85 12.17 21.20 1.63
N ALA A 86 12.96 20.22 1.18
CA ALA A 86 13.22 18.94 1.87
C ALA A 86 12.00 18.00 2.00
N VAL A 87 10.92 18.23 1.25
CA VAL A 87 9.78 17.34 1.11
C VAL A 87 9.83 16.70 -0.28
N PRO A 88 9.69 15.38 -0.40
CA PRO A 88 9.62 14.72 -1.71
C PRO A 88 8.36 15.15 -2.47
N VAL A 89 8.48 15.26 -3.79
CA VAL A 89 7.40 15.67 -4.69
C VAL A 89 6.83 14.44 -5.38
N PHE A 90 5.53 14.22 -5.25
CA PHE A 90 4.85 13.07 -5.81
C PHE A 90 3.88 13.47 -6.92
N ALA A 91 3.63 12.58 -7.86
CA ALA A 91 2.56 12.74 -8.83
C ALA A 91 1.18 12.57 -8.16
N GLN A 92 0.12 13.00 -8.84
CA GLN A 92 -1.25 12.70 -8.38
C GLN A 92 -1.55 11.19 -8.53
N PRO A 93 -2.40 10.62 -7.67
CA PRO A 93 -2.71 9.20 -7.68
C PRO A 93 -3.23 8.69 -9.03
N VAL A 94 -2.74 7.53 -9.44
CA VAL A 94 -3.23 6.80 -10.61
C VAL A 94 -3.82 5.46 -10.14
N TYR A 95 -5.14 5.32 -10.22
CA TYR A 95 -5.81 4.08 -9.80
C TYR A 95 -5.54 2.95 -10.78
N PHE A 96 -5.13 1.80 -10.26
CA PHE A 96 -5.02 0.59 -11.05
C PHE A 96 -6.38 0.14 -11.57
N LYS A 97 -6.37 -0.43 -12.75
CA LYS A 97 -7.57 -0.97 -13.39
C LYS A 97 -7.43 -2.47 -13.59
N GLN A 98 -8.51 -3.18 -13.31
CA GLN A 98 -8.63 -4.60 -13.58
C GLN A 98 -9.74 -4.79 -14.63
N GLU A 99 -9.41 -5.37 -15.79
CA GLU A 99 -10.30 -5.44 -16.95
C GLU A 99 -10.85 -4.06 -17.37
N ALA A 100 -12.14 -3.81 -17.17
CA ALA A 100 -12.80 -2.54 -17.52
C ALA A 100 -13.09 -1.63 -16.33
N ASP A 101 -12.65 -1.98 -15.13
CA ASP A 101 -12.95 -1.25 -13.89
C ASP A 101 -11.69 -1.02 -13.05
N THR A 102 -11.83 -0.30 -11.96
CA THR A 102 -10.77 -0.10 -10.97
C THR A 102 -10.48 -1.41 -10.24
N LEU A 103 -9.20 -1.72 -10.02
CA LEU A 103 -8.79 -2.86 -9.19
C LEU A 103 -9.27 -2.66 -7.76
N LYS A 104 -9.93 -3.68 -7.18
CA LYS A 104 -10.48 -3.65 -5.83
C LYS A 104 -10.15 -4.89 -5.03
N CYS A 105 -9.82 -4.70 -3.76
CA CYS A 105 -9.56 -5.76 -2.78
C CYS A 105 -10.52 -5.67 -1.58
N GLY A 106 -11.83 -5.73 -1.83
CA GLY A 106 -12.82 -5.52 -0.75
C GLY A 106 -12.79 -4.10 -0.21
N ALA A 107 -13.25 -3.87 1.02
CA ALA A 107 -13.24 -2.55 1.65
C ALA A 107 -12.02 -2.37 2.54
N LEU A 108 -11.54 -1.13 2.68
CA LEU A 108 -10.33 -0.77 3.42
C LEU A 108 -9.14 -1.62 2.98
N ALA A 109 -8.76 -1.47 1.73
CA ALA A 109 -7.61 -2.18 1.17
C ALA A 109 -6.31 -1.74 1.85
N THR A 110 -5.48 -2.72 2.18
CA THR A 110 -4.15 -2.52 2.78
C THR A 110 -3.11 -3.18 1.88
N PRO A 111 -2.82 -2.58 0.71
CA PRO A 111 -1.96 -3.18 -0.30
C PRO A 111 -0.49 -3.16 0.11
N PHE A 112 0.24 -4.18 -0.31
CA PHE A 112 1.69 -4.29 -0.23
C PHE A 112 2.22 -4.71 -1.59
N GLY A 113 3.24 -4.02 -2.11
CA GLY A 113 3.91 -4.35 -3.37
C GLY A 113 5.06 -5.32 -3.13
N THR A 114 5.11 -6.40 -3.89
CA THR A 114 6.18 -7.40 -3.83
C THR A 114 6.25 -8.17 -5.14
N ASP A 115 7.42 -8.66 -5.49
CA ASP A 115 7.61 -9.66 -6.54
C ASP A 115 7.24 -11.02 -5.95
N TRP A 116 5.96 -11.41 -6.08
CA TRP A 116 5.40 -12.58 -5.39
C TRP A 116 5.83 -13.89 -6.03
N ASP A 117 5.92 -13.92 -7.34
CA ASP A 117 6.25 -15.14 -8.09
C ASP A 117 7.68 -15.20 -8.60
N GLY A 118 8.48 -14.14 -8.40
CA GLY A 118 9.91 -14.09 -8.74
C GLY A 118 10.18 -13.79 -10.21
N ASP A 119 9.22 -13.22 -10.94
CA ASP A 119 9.36 -12.92 -12.37
C ASP A 119 9.99 -11.53 -12.65
N GLY A 120 10.18 -10.74 -11.62
CA GLY A 120 10.88 -9.45 -11.64
C GLY A 120 9.97 -8.23 -11.76
N ASP A 121 8.66 -8.42 -11.84
CA ASP A 121 7.69 -7.31 -11.74
C ASP A 121 7.08 -7.20 -10.33
N MET A 122 6.23 -6.22 -10.12
CA MET A 122 5.60 -5.99 -8.82
C MET A 122 4.15 -6.42 -8.83
N ASP A 123 3.83 -7.36 -7.94
CA ASP A 123 2.49 -7.82 -7.63
C ASP A 123 1.90 -7.04 -6.45
N ILE A 124 0.60 -7.21 -6.22
CA ILE A 124 -0.09 -6.65 -5.08
C ILE A 124 -0.62 -7.77 -4.19
N VAL A 125 -0.20 -7.75 -2.92
CA VAL A 125 -0.80 -8.55 -1.85
C VAL A 125 -1.58 -7.61 -0.95
N SER A 126 -2.88 -7.83 -0.76
CA SER A 126 -3.71 -6.89 -0.02
C SER A 126 -4.62 -7.58 0.99
N GLY A 127 -4.66 -7.02 2.19
CA GLY A 127 -5.68 -7.31 3.19
C GLY A 127 -6.94 -6.47 3.01
N ASN A 128 -7.99 -6.81 3.74
CA ASN A 128 -9.26 -6.09 3.73
C ASN A 128 -10.07 -6.29 5.03
N THR A 129 -11.20 -5.58 5.16
CA THR A 129 -12.09 -5.69 6.32
C THR A 129 -12.71 -7.06 6.51
N ALA A 130 -12.89 -7.83 5.46
CA ALA A 130 -13.43 -9.19 5.55
C ALA A 130 -12.43 -10.20 6.12
N GLY A 131 -11.16 -9.78 6.27
CA GLY A 131 -10.08 -10.59 6.83
C GLY A 131 -9.45 -11.57 5.87
N PHE A 132 -9.72 -11.45 4.58
CA PHE A 132 -9.00 -12.19 3.54
C PHE A 132 -7.71 -11.47 3.16
N ILE A 133 -6.78 -12.22 2.61
CA ILE A 133 -5.61 -11.71 1.90
C ILE A 133 -5.77 -12.13 0.45
N GLU A 134 -5.71 -11.16 -0.45
CA GLU A 134 -5.87 -11.35 -1.89
C GLU A 134 -4.58 -10.96 -2.61
N ILE A 135 -4.22 -11.75 -3.61
CA ILE A 135 -3.02 -11.58 -4.41
C ILE A 135 -3.44 -11.26 -5.84
N PHE A 136 -2.91 -10.16 -6.37
CA PHE A 136 -3.10 -9.73 -7.75
C PHE A 136 -1.76 -9.80 -8.45
N GLU A 137 -1.62 -10.79 -9.34
CA GLU A 137 -0.42 -11.00 -10.15
C GLU A 137 -0.40 -9.99 -11.30
N ASN A 138 0.73 -9.34 -11.51
CA ASN A 138 0.98 -8.44 -12.61
C ASN A 138 1.39 -9.26 -13.85
N LEU A 139 0.65 -9.15 -14.93
CA LEU A 139 0.88 -9.90 -16.17
C LEU A 139 1.65 -9.08 -17.22
N SER A 140 2.15 -7.91 -16.86
CA SER A 140 2.69 -6.95 -17.84
C SER A 140 4.21 -6.87 -17.86
N GLY A 141 4.88 -7.44 -16.89
CA GLY A 141 6.31 -7.33 -16.69
C GLY A 141 6.73 -5.99 -16.04
N PRO A 142 8.00 -5.90 -15.66
CA PRO A 142 8.54 -4.79 -14.88
C PRO A 142 8.39 -3.44 -15.61
N LYS A 143 8.12 -2.39 -14.83
CA LYS A 143 8.00 -0.99 -15.30
C LYS A 143 6.83 -0.70 -16.24
N ALA A 144 5.79 -1.51 -16.25
CA ALA A 144 4.60 -1.22 -17.03
C ALA A 144 3.84 -0.02 -16.44
N ALA A 145 3.68 1.06 -17.22
CA ALA A 145 2.95 2.25 -16.78
C ALA A 145 1.44 2.00 -16.55
N SER A 146 0.91 0.95 -17.14
CA SER A 146 -0.47 0.50 -16.96
C SER A 146 -0.49 -1.03 -16.85
N PRO A 147 -0.23 -1.60 -15.67
CA PRO A 147 -0.17 -3.03 -15.48
C PRO A 147 -1.50 -3.72 -15.81
N LYS A 148 -1.42 -4.93 -16.33
CA LYS A 148 -2.57 -5.84 -16.47
C LYS A 148 -2.51 -6.84 -15.32
N TRP A 149 -3.59 -6.92 -14.58
CA TRP A 149 -3.68 -7.76 -13.40
C TRP A 149 -4.44 -9.05 -13.70
N ALA A 150 -3.93 -10.16 -13.18
CA ALA A 150 -4.68 -11.41 -13.12
C ALA A 150 -5.93 -11.25 -12.24
N ALA A 151 -6.89 -12.16 -12.38
CA ALA A 151 -7.99 -12.24 -11.43
C ALA A 151 -7.44 -12.51 -10.02
N PRO A 152 -7.94 -11.81 -8.97
CA PRO A 152 -7.43 -11.98 -7.63
C PRO A 152 -7.60 -13.41 -7.14
N ARG A 153 -6.57 -13.93 -6.48
CA ARG A 153 -6.62 -15.20 -5.77
C ARG A 153 -6.45 -14.97 -4.28
N ARG A 154 -7.20 -15.68 -3.48
CA ARG A 154 -7.06 -15.65 -2.03
C ARG A 154 -5.87 -16.49 -1.60
N LEU A 155 -5.14 -15.99 -0.60
CA LEU A 155 -4.15 -16.81 0.10
C LEU A 155 -4.85 -18.01 0.73
N GLU A 156 -4.28 -19.20 0.58
CA GLU A 156 -4.80 -20.45 1.11
C GLU A 156 -3.81 -21.11 2.07
N VAL A 157 -4.34 -21.75 3.11
CA VAL A 157 -3.60 -22.63 4.01
C VAL A 157 -4.32 -23.98 4.04
N ASP A 158 -3.62 -25.04 3.74
CA ASP A 158 -4.14 -26.42 3.63
C ASP A 158 -5.34 -26.53 2.66
N GLY A 159 -5.30 -25.79 1.55
CA GLY A 159 -6.34 -25.80 0.50
C GLY A 159 -7.63 -25.10 0.92
N LYS A 160 -7.58 -24.23 1.92
CA LYS A 160 -8.71 -23.41 2.36
C LYS A 160 -8.30 -21.93 2.38
N PRO A 161 -9.19 -21.01 1.98
CA PRO A 161 -8.90 -19.59 2.07
C PRO A 161 -8.49 -19.20 3.50
N PHE A 162 -7.30 -18.60 3.62
CA PHE A 162 -6.86 -18.03 4.87
C PHE A 162 -7.72 -16.81 5.22
N ARG A 163 -8.21 -16.76 6.44
CA ARG A 163 -9.05 -15.67 6.89
C ARG A 163 -8.83 -15.37 8.37
N VAL A 164 -8.56 -14.12 8.68
CA VAL A 164 -8.57 -13.61 10.05
C VAL A 164 -9.97 -13.11 10.41
N MET A 165 -10.39 -13.34 11.64
CA MET A 165 -11.66 -12.81 12.17
C MET A 165 -11.48 -12.37 13.61
N ALA A 166 -12.08 -11.25 13.98
CA ALA A 166 -12.03 -10.72 15.34
C ALA A 166 -12.59 -11.71 16.37
N GLY A 167 -13.62 -12.47 15.98
CA GLY A 167 -14.30 -13.41 16.86
C GLY A 167 -15.15 -12.73 17.96
N PRO A 168 -15.95 -13.48 18.67
CA PRO A 168 -16.93 -12.92 19.61
C PRO A 168 -16.31 -12.14 20.78
N ASN A 169 -15.11 -12.50 21.19
CA ASN A 169 -14.41 -11.83 22.29
C ASN A 169 -13.57 -10.62 21.85
N GLY A 170 -13.33 -10.46 20.54
CA GLY A 170 -12.61 -9.34 19.95
C GLY A 170 -13.51 -8.27 19.37
N SER A 171 -14.82 -8.49 19.36
CA SER A 171 -15.78 -7.54 18.81
C SER A 171 -16.04 -6.39 19.77
N ILE A 172 -15.93 -5.16 19.27
CA ILE A 172 -16.22 -3.94 20.01
C ILE A 172 -17.65 -3.47 19.71
N GLN A 173 -18.13 -3.69 18.49
CA GLN A 173 -19.40 -3.17 17.96
C GLN A 173 -20.50 -4.24 17.86
N GLY A 174 -20.23 -5.45 18.29
CA GLY A 174 -21.22 -6.51 18.37
C GLY A 174 -21.02 -7.69 17.42
N PRO A 175 -22.01 -8.58 17.28
CA PRO A 175 -21.84 -9.87 16.59
C PRO A 175 -21.50 -9.78 15.10
N ALA A 176 -21.85 -8.70 14.43
CA ALA A 176 -21.50 -8.48 13.03
C ALA A 176 -19.99 -8.28 12.85
N GLU A 177 -19.38 -7.47 13.73
CA GLU A 177 -17.95 -7.20 13.71
C GLU A 177 -17.10 -8.43 14.01
N ALA A 178 -17.64 -9.41 14.75
CA ALA A 178 -16.95 -10.67 15.01
C ALA A 178 -16.51 -11.41 13.74
N LYS A 179 -17.10 -11.09 12.59
CA LYS A 179 -16.79 -11.65 11.28
C LYS A 179 -15.82 -10.78 10.46
N TRP A 180 -15.45 -9.61 10.95
CA TRP A 180 -14.49 -8.71 10.31
C TRP A 180 -13.07 -9.04 10.78
N GLY A 181 -12.11 -8.89 9.89
CA GLY A 181 -10.73 -9.24 10.16
C GLY A 181 -9.77 -8.06 10.15
N TYR A 182 -10.04 -7.02 9.37
CA TYR A 182 -9.17 -5.85 9.25
C TYR A 182 -7.70 -6.22 9.07
N THR A 183 -7.42 -7.12 8.11
CA THR A 183 -6.07 -7.58 7.86
C THR A 183 -5.22 -6.48 7.23
N THR A 184 -4.03 -6.29 7.79
CA THR A 184 -2.95 -5.51 7.17
C THR A 184 -1.79 -6.47 6.95
N VAL A 185 -1.22 -6.45 5.75
CA VAL A 185 -0.16 -7.40 5.36
C VAL A 185 1.17 -6.69 5.19
N VAL A 186 2.22 -7.39 5.54
CA VAL A 186 3.60 -7.10 5.15
C VAL A 186 4.17 -8.40 4.63
N VAL A 187 4.83 -8.36 3.49
CA VAL A 187 5.50 -9.52 2.91
C VAL A 187 7.01 -9.37 3.11
N ALA A 188 7.64 -10.37 3.64
CA ALA A 188 9.08 -10.40 3.85
C ALA A 188 9.58 -11.85 3.84
N ASP A 189 10.81 -12.08 3.40
CA ASP A 189 11.49 -13.35 3.62
C ASP A 189 11.97 -13.41 5.09
N TRP A 190 11.09 -13.90 5.98
CA TRP A 190 11.31 -13.89 7.42
C TRP A 190 12.37 -14.89 7.87
N ASN A 191 12.44 -16.02 7.21
CA ASN A 191 13.35 -17.11 7.56
C ASN A 191 14.62 -17.14 6.68
N LEU A 192 14.75 -16.25 5.71
CA LEU A 192 15.86 -16.12 4.76
C LEU A 192 16.05 -17.37 3.86
N ASP A 193 14.94 -17.95 3.41
CA ASP A 193 14.96 -19.08 2.48
C ASP A 193 14.76 -18.66 1.01
N GLY A 194 14.56 -17.38 0.77
CA GLY A 194 14.38 -16.80 -0.57
C GLY A 194 12.93 -16.80 -1.05
N LEU A 195 11.98 -17.19 -0.21
CA LEU A 195 10.56 -17.19 -0.52
C LEU A 195 9.83 -16.07 0.28
N PRO A 196 8.76 -15.51 -0.27
CA PRO A 196 7.94 -14.56 0.48
C PRO A 196 7.14 -15.26 1.59
N ASP A 197 7.22 -14.72 2.82
CA ASP A 197 6.46 -15.14 4.00
C ASP A 197 5.34 -14.14 4.33
#